data_0746288009c0ec3521ce0ec1d6f3b325
#
_entry.id   0746288009c0ec3521ce0ec1d6f3b325
#
_cell.length_a   1.000
_cell.length_b   1.000
_cell.length_c   1.000
_cell.angle_alpha   90.00
_cell.angle_beta   90.00
_cell.angle_gamma   90.00
#
_symmetry.space_group_name_H-M   'P 1'
#
loop_
_entity.id
_entity.type
_entity.pdbx_description
1 polymer ?
#
loop_
_entity_poly.entity_id
_entity_poly.type
_entity_poly.pdbx_seq_one_letter_code
_entity_poly.pdbx_strand_id
1 'polypeptide(L)'
;EIVINAAGKVGGILDNKNFQSDYIYINSMIGLNIINSSLRYKVKKLINLGSACIYPKETLQPISESALLTSKLEETNEGYALAKIISLKYCQHLRKKDKKNFISLMPANLYGEGDNFDLKSGHVLPALVKKFVIAQKKKFIIC
;
A
#
# COMPACT_ATOMS: atom_id res chain seq x y z
N GLU A 1 3.71 -23.19 7.51
CA GLU A 1 3.31 -22.40 6.33
C GLU A 1 3.59 -20.92 6.55
N ILE A 2 3.89 -20.19 5.46
CA ILE A 2 4.10 -18.74 5.44
C ILE A 2 3.04 -18.15 4.50
N VAL A 3 2.41 -17.06 4.94
CA VAL A 3 1.49 -16.29 4.11
C VAL A 3 2.10 -14.92 3.85
N ILE A 4 2.07 -14.47 2.59
CA ILE A 4 2.45 -13.10 2.18
C ILE A 4 1.18 -12.43 1.66
N ASN A 5 0.71 -11.42 2.37
CA ASN A 5 -0.45 -10.62 1.95
C ASN A 5 0.01 -9.47 1.07
N ALA A 6 -0.01 -9.68 -0.24
CA ALA A 6 0.23 -8.65 -1.25
C ALA A 6 -1.08 -8.14 -1.89
N ALA A 7 -2.24 -8.62 -1.43
CA ALA A 7 -3.52 -8.21 -1.99
C ALA A 7 -3.91 -6.80 -1.55
N GLY A 8 -4.53 -6.06 -2.46
CA GLY A 8 -5.08 -4.75 -2.19
C GLY A 8 -5.70 -4.10 -3.43
N LYS A 9 -6.70 -3.24 -3.21
CA LYS A 9 -7.15 -2.28 -4.23
C LYS A 9 -6.13 -1.15 -4.25
N VAL A 10 -5.49 -0.94 -5.40
CA VAL A 10 -4.47 0.10 -5.60
C VAL A 10 -4.82 0.94 -6.82
N GLY A 11 -4.33 2.16 -6.89
CA GLY A 11 -4.55 3.07 -8.01
C GLY A 11 -3.78 4.37 -7.86
N GLY A 12 -3.79 5.18 -8.90
CA GLY A 12 -3.14 6.49 -8.92
C GLY A 12 -3.83 7.52 -8.01
N ILE A 13 -3.25 8.73 -7.95
CA ILE A 13 -3.72 9.81 -7.08
C ILE A 13 -5.20 10.17 -7.34
N LEU A 14 -5.60 10.29 -8.59
CA LEU A 14 -6.98 10.67 -8.95
C LEU A 14 -8.00 9.60 -8.52
N ASP A 15 -7.66 8.34 -8.69
CA ASP A 15 -8.53 7.22 -8.30
C ASP A 15 -8.70 7.19 -6.77
N ASN A 16 -7.59 7.27 -6.03
CA ASN A 16 -7.61 7.36 -4.57
C ASN A 16 -8.47 8.54 -4.09
N LYS A 17 -8.26 9.74 -4.64
CA LYS A 17 -8.99 10.95 -4.25
C LYS A 17 -10.49 10.82 -4.46
N ASN A 18 -10.91 10.21 -5.57
CA ASN A 18 -12.33 10.12 -5.95
C ASN A 18 -13.08 8.98 -5.26
N PHE A 19 -12.39 7.92 -4.82
CA PHE A 19 -13.00 6.69 -4.29
C PHE A 19 -12.48 6.32 -2.89
N GLN A 20 -12.24 7.30 -2.03
CA GLN A 20 -11.69 7.10 -0.67
C GLN A 20 -12.48 6.07 0.16
N SER A 21 -13.81 6.12 0.10
CA SER A 21 -14.70 5.17 0.80
C SER A 21 -14.48 3.72 0.35
N ASP A 22 -14.29 3.51 -0.94
CA ASP A 22 -14.02 2.17 -1.48
C ASP A 22 -12.63 1.68 -1.04
N TYR A 23 -11.64 2.57 -1.08
CA TYR A 23 -10.27 2.23 -0.69
C TYR A 23 -10.18 1.84 0.77
N ILE A 24 -10.84 2.60 1.67
CA ILE A 24 -10.83 2.26 3.10
C ILE A 24 -11.59 0.96 3.35
N TYR A 25 -12.77 0.77 2.75
CA TYR A 25 -13.58 -0.41 2.97
C TYR A 25 -12.90 -1.68 2.41
N ILE A 26 -12.59 -1.69 1.13
CA ILE A 26 -12.07 -2.87 0.44
C ILE A 26 -10.73 -3.31 1.03
N ASN A 27 -9.78 -2.38 1.23
CA ASN A 27 -8.47 -2.74 1.76
C ASN A 27 -8.52 -3.15 3.23
N SER A 28 -9.41 -2.54 4.05
CA SER A 28 -9.62 -3.00 5.42
C SER A 28 -10.16 -4.43 5.45
N MET A 29 -11.16 -4.73 4.63
CA MET A 29 -11.75 -6.09 4.57
C MET A 29 -10.73 -7.12 4.09
N ILE A 30 -9.93 -6.82 3.05
CA ILE A 30 -8.86 -7.71 2.59
C ILE A 30 -7.87 -7.98 3.73
N GLY A 31 -7.33 -6.92 4.34
CA GLY A 31 -6.33 -7.06 5.38
C GLY A 31 -6.84 -7.82 6.60
N LEU A 32 -8.00 -7.42 7.14
CA LEU A 32 -8.59 -8.06 8.33
C LEU A 32 -8.95 -9.52 8.07
N ASN A 33 -9.53 -9.86 6.92
CA ASN A 33 -9.90 -11.24 6.59
C ASN A 33 -8.68 -12.14 6.46
N ILE A 34 -7.61 -11.69 5.78
CA ILE A 34 -6.39 -12.47 5.62
C ILE A 34 -5.69 -12.68 6.96
N ILE A 35 -5.58 -11.63 7.79
CA ILE A 35 -4.95 -11.72 9.11
C ILE A 35 -5.77 -12.65 10.02
N ASN A 36 -7.10 -12.50 10.06
CA ASN A 36 -7.97 -13.33 10.86
C ASN A 36 -7.99 -14.80 10.42
N SER A 37 -8.00 -15.05 9.10
CA SER A 37 -7.87 -16.41 8.54
C SER A 37 -6.52 -17.02 8.88
N SER A 38 -5.43 -16.25 8.79
CA SER A 38 -4.10 -16.71 9.18
C SER A 38 -4.02 -17.08 10.66
N LEU A 39 -4.72 -16.32 11.52
CA LEU A 39 -4.85 -16.65 12.93
C LEU A 39 -5.65 -17.95 13.15
N ARG A 40 -6.82 -18.06 12.51
CA ARG A 40 -7.72 -19.22 12.62
C ARG A 40 -7.05 -20.51 12.16
N TYR A 41 -6.32 -20.46 11.05
CA TYR A 41 -5.61 -21.61 10.47
C TYR A 41 -4.20 -21.81 11.04
N LYS A 42 -3.84 -21.10 12.11
CA LYS A 42 -2.56 -21.23 12.83
C LYS A 42 -1.34 -21.11 11.92
N VAL A 43 -1.37 -20.17 10.99
CA VAL A 43 -0.25 -19.86 10.09
C VAL A 43 0.99 -19.52 10.94
N LYS A 44 2.15 -20.11 10.61
CA LYS A 44 3.39 -19.91 11.36
C LYS A 44 3.93 -18.48 11.23
N LYS A 45 3.82 -17.89 10.05
CA LYS A 45 4.30 -16.54 9.75
C LYS A 45 3.40 -15.86 8.75
N LEU A 46 3.00 -14.64 9.05
CA LEU A 46 2.32 -13.74 8.12
C LEU A 46 3.20 -12.52 7.86
N ILE A 47 3.41 -12.21 6.58
CA ILE A 47 4.01 -10.96 6.11
C ILE A 47 2.90 -10.13 5.46
N ASN A 48 2.50 -9.05 6.12
CA ASN A 48 1.49 -8.14 5.61
C ASN A 48 2.16 -6.94 4.92
N LEU A 49 1.93 -6.74 3.63
CA LEU A 49 2.47 -5.59 2.92
C LEU A 49 1.62 -4.35 3.23
N GLY A 50 2.23 -3.44 3.95
CA GLY A 50 1.74 -2.09 4.18
C GLY A 50 2.05 -1.16 3.01
N SER A 51 2.29 0.10 3.32
CA SER A 51 2.68 1.13 2.35
C SER A 51 3.35 2.29 3.07
N ALA A 52 4.25 3.00 2.40
CA ALA A 52 4.81 4.25 2.92
C ALA A 52 3.75 5.36 3.10
N CYS A 53 2.59 5.26 2.44
CA CYS A 53 1.47 6.20 2.59
C CYS A 53 0.89 6.28 4.01
N ILE A 54 1.21 5.33 4.89
CA ILE A 54 0.73 5.34 6.29
C ILE A 54 1.42 6.38 7.16
N TYR A 55 2.52 6.95 6.70
CA TYR A 55 3.25 7.98 7.43
C TYR A 55 2.65 9.37 7.18
N PRO A 56 2.82 10.31 8.13
CA PRO A 56 2.34 11.67 7.95
C PRO A 56 2.90 12.32 6.68
N LYS A 57 2.09 13.19 6.07
CA LYS A 57 2.50 13.99 4.91
C LYS A 57 3.76 14.79 5.20
N GLU A 58 3.76 15.48 6.33
CA GLU A 58 4.90 16.29 6.80
C GLU A 58 5.69 15.45 7.82
N THR A 59 6.77 14.81 7.39
CA THR A 59 7.65 14.06 8.27
C THR A 59 9.11 14.18 7.82
N LEU A 60 10.03 14.08 8.79
CA LEU A 60 11.46 14.14 8.52
C LEU A 60 11.93 12.91 7.70
N GLN A 61 12.90 13.15 6.83
CA GLN A 61 13.55 12.09 6.06
C GLN A 61 14.95 11.78 6.64
N PRO A 62 15.34 10.51 6.74
CA PRO A 62 14.57 9.30 6.45
C PRO A 62 13.43 9.10 7.46
N ILE A 63 12.29 8.55 6.99
CA ILE A 63 11.10 8.37 7.83
C ILE A 63 11.36 7.29 8.87
N SER A 64 11.21 7.66 10.14
CA SER A 64 11.23 6.70 11.25
C SER A 64 9.88 6.00 11.40
N GLU A 65 9.89 4.71 11.80
CA GLU A 65 8.66 3.97 12.13
C GLU A 65 7.85 4.64 13.25
N SER A 66 8.52 5.37 14.14
CA SER A 66 7.88 6.14 15.23
C SER A 66 7.03 7.31 14.74
N ALA A 67 7.20 7.76 13.49
CA ALA A 67 6.39 8.82 12.91
C ALA A 67 4.94 8.39 12.61
N LEU A 68 4.63 7.09 12.70
CA LEU A 68 3.28 6.59 12.47
C LEU A 68 2.27 7.23 13.43
N LEU A 69 1.21 7.84 12.84
CA LEU A 69 0.12 8.50 13.59
C LEU A 69 0.54 9.73 14.42
N THR A 70 1.64 10.38 14.10
CA THR A 70 2.07 11.60 14.81
C THR A 70 1.48 12.88 14.23
N SER A 71 1.00 12.84 12.99
CA SER A 71 0.39 14.00 12.32
C SER A 71 -0.56 13.54 11.20
N LYS A 72 -1.11 14.49 10.44
CA LYS A 72 -2.08 14.25 9.36
C LYS A 72 -1.48 13.43 8.22
N LEU A 73 -2.28 12.53 7.69
CA LEU A 73 -1.97 11.78 6.47
C LEU A 73 -2.11 12.66 5.22
N GLU A 74 -1.62 12.16 4.08
CA GLU A 74 -1.87 12.79 2.79
C GLU A 74 -3.36 12.65 2.42
N GLU A 75 -4.05 13.77 2.25
CA GLU A 75 -5.51 13.82 2.06
C GLU A 75 -5.98 13.05 0.82
N THR A 76 -5.17 13.00 -0.23
CA THR A 76 -5.58 12.35 -1.49
C THR A 76 -5.64 10.83 -1.41
N ASN A 77 -4.99 10.21 -0.42
CA ASN A 77 -4.97 8.76 -0.24
C ASN A 77 -5.25 8.32 1.21
N GLU A 78 -5.86 9.18 2.01
CA GLU A 78 -6.12 8.94 3.42
C GLU A 78 -6.89 7.64 3.65
N GLY A 79 -7.93 7.36 2.86
CA GLY A 79 -8.73 6.13 2.96
C GLY A 79 -7.89 4.87 2.78
N TYR A 80 -6.99 4.86 1.81
CA TYR A 80 -6.04 3.76 1.61
C TYR A 80 -5.06 3.63 2.79
N ALA A 81 -4.48 4.75 3.22
CA ALA A 81 -3.53 4.78 4.32
C ALA A 81 -4.15 4.25 5.63
N LEU A 82 -5.37 4.71 5.98
CA LEU A 82 -6.09 4.24 7.15
C LEU A 82 -6.34 2.72 7.12
N ALA A 83 -6.74 2.17 5.98
CA ALA A 83 -6.95 0.72 5.84
C ALA A 83 -5.63 -0.07 6.07
N LYS A 84 -4.51 0.44 5.57
CA LYS A 84 -3.20 -0.17 5.79
C LYS A 84 -2.75 -0.04 7.25
N ILE A 85 -3.05 1.08 7.92
CA ILE A 85 -2.79 1.28 9.35
C ILE A 85 -3.61 0.29 10.20
N ILE A 86 -4.88 0.08 9.89
CA ILE A 86 -5.74 -0.91 10.59
C ILE A 86 -5.09 -2.29 10.55
N SER A 87 -4.71 -2.76 9.38
CA SER A 87 -4.08 -4.08 9.20
C SER A 87 -2.75 -4.19 9.95
N LEU A 88 -1.92 -3.14 9.89
CA LEU A 88 -0.64 -3.06 10.62
C LEU A 88 -0.87 -3.15 12.13
N LYS A 89 -1.78 -2.33 12.67
CA LYS A 89 -2.09 -2.32 14.11
C LYS A 89 -2.66 -3.65 14.58
N TYR A 90 -3.49 -4.28 13.77
CA TYR A 90 -4.00 -5.62 14.09
C TYR A 90 -2.88 -6.65 14.21
N CYS A 91 -1.95 -6.70 13.25
CA CYS A 91 -0.76 -7.54 13.34
C CYS A 91 0.07 -7.24 14.60
N GLN A 92 0.31 -5.95 14.91
CA GLN A 92 1.06 -5.54 16.11
C GLN A 92 0.41 -6.04 17.40
N HIS A 93 -0.92 -5.92 17.53
CA HIS A 93 -1.65 -6.37 18.73
C HIS A 93 -1.65 -7.89 18.86
N LEU A 94 -1.81 -8.64 17.78
CA LEU A 94 -1.69 -10.10 17.79
C LEU A 94 -0.26 -10.55 18.18
N ARG A 95 0.78 -9.85 17.76
CA ARG A 95 2.15 -10.12 18.21
C ARG A 95 2.31 -9.92 19.71
N LYS A 96 1.78 -8.82 20.25
CA LYS A 96 1.88 -8.50 21.69
C LYS A 96 1.10 -9.49 22.55
N LYS A 97 -0.16 -9.73 22.19
CA LYS A 97 -1.09 -10.56 22.96
C LYS A 97 -0.78 -12.06 22.80
N ASP A 98 -0.76 -12.53 21.57
CA ASP A 98 -0.80 -13.96 21.26
C ASP A 98 0.56 -14.50 20.74
N LYS A 99 1.61 -13.68 20.81
CA LYS A 99 2.98 -14.00 20.37
C LYS A 99 3.06 -14.49 18.92
N LYS A 100 2.12 -14.05 18.06
CA LYS A 100 2.08 -14.43 16.65
C LYS A 100 3.24 -13.83 15.87
N ASN A 101 3.83 -14.60 14.97
CA ASN A 101 4.87 -14.10 14.07
C ASN A 101 4.23 -13.44 12.83
N PHE A 102 3.44 -12.39 13.09
CA PHE A 102 2.78 -11.58 12.09
C PHE A 102 3.49 -10.23 12.01
N ILE A 103 4.12 -9.94 10.89
CA ILE A 103 4.88 -8.71 10.66
C ILE A 103 4.26 -7.89 9.54
N SER A 104 4.42 -6.58 9.60
CA SER A 104 4.08 -5.69 8.49
C SER A 104 5.33 -5.05 7.93
N LEU A 105 5.46 -5.03 6.61
CA LEU A 105 6.54 -4.36 5.90
C LEU A 105 5.96 -3.15 5.17
N MET A 106 6.66 -2.04 5.20
CA MET A 106 6.28 -0.80 4.52
C MET A 106 7.19 -0.58 3.29
N PRO A 107 6.90 -1.25 2.16
CA PRO A 107 7.65 -1.00 0.95
C PRO A 107 7.42 0.44 0.48
N ALA A 108 8.45 1.04 -0.10
CA ALA A 108 8.30 2.23 -0.92
C ALA A 108 7.56 1.90 -2.23
N ASN A 109 7.49 2.82 -3.17
CA ASN A 109 6.83 2.56 -4.45
C ASN A 109 7.51 1.41 -5.19
N LEU A 110 6.75 0.34 -5.41
CA LEU A 110 7.19 -0.81 -6.17
C LEU A 110 6.89 -0.59 -7.66
N TYR A 111 7.72 -1.12 -8.52
CA TYR A 111 7.55 -1.12 -9.96
C TYR A 111 8.16 -2.38 -10.55
N GLY A 112 7.72 -2.78 -11.74
CA GLY A 112 8.27 -3.96 -12.39
C GLY A 112 7.48 -4.42 -13.59
N GLU A 113 7.86 -5.59 -14.09
CA GLU A 113 7.13 -6.28 -15.14
C GLU A 113 5.72 -6.64 -14.66
N GLY A 114 4.72 -6.49 -15.53
CA GLY A 114 3.32 -6.73 -15.20
C GLY A 114 2.62 -5.58 -14.48
N ASP A 115 3.27 -4.41 -14.28
CA ASP A 115 2.67 -3.24 -13.66
C ASP A 115 1.53 -2.63 -14.52
N ASN A 116 0.72 -1.77 -13.91
CA ASN A 116 -0.32 -1.02 -14.62
C ASN A 116 0.29 0.17 -15.38
N PHE A 117 0.47 0.01 -16.69
CA PHE A 117 0.98 1.05 -17.59
C PHE A 117 -0.11 1.99 -18.13
N ASP A 118 -1.32 1.97 -17.62
CA ASP A 118 -2.37 2.91 -18.04
C ASP A 118 -2.03 4.35 -17.66
N LEU A 119 -2.23 5.29 -18.59
CA LEU A 119 -1.82 6.69 -18.41
C LEU A 119 -2.67 7.46 -17.41
N LYS A 120 -3.88 6.97 -17.08
CA LYS A 120 -4.81 7.63 -16.18
C LYS A 120 -4.83 6.99 -14.80
N SER A 121 -4.76 5.66 -14.73
CA SER A 121 -4.90 4.89 -13.49
C SER A 121 -3.59 4.28 -12.99
N GLY A 122 -2.54 4.23 -13.82
CA GLY A 122 -1.22 3.72 -13.43
C GLY A 122 -0.45 4.66 -12.50
N HIS A 123 0.53 4.10 -11.79
CA HIS A 123 1.48 4.88 -11.01
C HIS A 123 2.41 5.71 -11.92
N VAL A 124 3.08 6.70 -11.33
CA VAL A 124 3.90 7.67 -12.08
C VAL A 124 4.96 6.99 -12.94
N LEU A 125 5.74 6.06 -12.38
CA LEU A 125 6.84 5.43 -13.11
C LEU A 125 6.37 4.61 -14.33
N PRO A 126 5.44 3.64 -14.21
CA PRO A 126 4.95 2.92 -15.38
C PRO A 126 4.26 3.81 -16.41
N ALA A 127 3.52 4.84 -15.97
CA ALA A 127 2.91 5.81 -16.88
C ALA A 127 3.97 6.61 -17.67
N LEU A 128 5.05 7.02 -17.02
CA LEU A 128 6.18 7.69 -17.70
C LEU A 128 6.88 6.76 -18.69
N VAL A 129 7.18 5.52 -18.29
CA VAL A 129 7.77 4.52 -19.20
C VAL A 129 6.92 4.37 -20.45
N LYS A 130 5.60 4.23 -20.30
CA LYS A 130 4.68 4.15 -21.46
C LYS A 130 4.73 5.41 -22.33
N LYS A 131 4.76 6.61 -21.73
CA LYS A 131 4.86 7.86 -22.48
C LYS A 131 6.16 7.91 -23.32
N PHE A 132 7.28 7.56 -22.73
CA PHE A 132 8.57 7.54 -23.43
C PHE A 132 8.57 6.53 -24.58
N VAL A 133 8.07 5.32 -24.36
CA VAL A 133 7.98 4.30 -25.43
C VAL A 133 7.08 4.76 -26.58
N ILE A 134 5.93 5.38 -26.28
CA ILE A 134 5.03 5.92 -27.30
C ILE A 134 5.71 7.05 -28.09
N ALA A 135 6.39 7.96 -27.40
CA ALA A 135 7.10 9.08 -28.04
C ALA A 135 8.23 8.60 -28.94
N GLN A 136 9.03 7.64 -28.48
CA GLN A 136 10.09 7.02 -29.27
C GLN A 136 9.53 6.41 -30.56
N LYS A 137 8.42 5.64 -30.46
CA LYS A 137 7.79 5.03 -31.65
C LYS A 137 7.23 6.07 -32.62
N LYS A 138 6.77 7.21 -32.13
CA LYS A 138 6.21 8.30 -32.95
C LYS A 138 7.25 9.32 -33.38
N LYS A 139 8.52 9.15 -33.01
CA LYS A 139 9.61 10.13 -33.25
C LYS A 139 9.32 11.54 -32.73
N PHE A 140 8.50 11.66 -31.65
CA PHE A 140 8.27 12.92 -30.98
C PHE A 140 9.38 13.20 -29.95
N ILE A 141 9.82 14.46 -29.87
CA ILE A 141 10.65 14.96 -28.78
C ILE A 141 9.69 15.21 -27.59
N ILE A 142 9.97 14.63 -26.43
CA ILE A 142 9.23 14.92 -25.19
C ILE A 142 10.03 16.00 -24.47
N CYS A 143 9.48 17.20 -24.42
CA CYS A 143 9.95 18.27 -23.55
C CYS A 143 9.28 18.16 -22.18
#